data_8fc3620e7154ee8a28659c438b8c6d34
#
_entry.id   8fc3620e7154ee8a28659c438b8c6d34
#
_cell.length_a   1.000
_cell.length_b   1.000
_cell.length_c   1.000
_cell.angle_alpha   90.00
_cell.angle_beta   90.00
_cell.angle_gamma   90.00
#
_symmetry.space_group_name_H-M   'P 1'
#
loop_
_entity.id
_entity.type
_entity.pdbx_description
1 polymer ?
#
loop_
_entity_poly.entity_id
_entity_poly.type
_entity_poly.pdbx_seq_one_letter_code
_entity_poly.pdbx_strand_id
1 'polypeptide(L)'
;MIHVAVMVIRILLQFHTYRRQWRRFWVLITRFGYILFVLYGLISWFRPRPAGMRIQRRETLLYCLFAVITGSVLSRLIGAVWRRPRPFMHGKKAWCAHRDNASFPSNHTMNSVAISCIFLARGETAGMPLLIWSGVLAVSRVICRLHYVSDIIGGAFLGAGISHVLYHNKKIKKIIRYLLDRYEERIQVFFKDSSDYR
;
A
#
# COMPACT_ATOMS: atom_id res chain seq x y z
N MET A 1 -38.96 37.19 6.81
CA MET A 1 -37.57 37.39 6.36
C MET A 1 -36.55 36.70 7.26
N ILE A 2 -36.58 36.82 8.60
CA ILE A 2 -35.59 36.21 9.53
C ILE A 2 -35.52 34.66 9.43
N HIS A 3 -36.66 33.96 9.35
CA HIS A 3 -36.70 32.51 9.22
C HIS A 3 -36.01 31.96 7.96
N VAL A 4 -36.14 32.63 6.83
CA VAL A 4 -35.49 32.25 5.56
C VAL A 4 -33.99 32.42 5.67
N ALA A 5 -33.52 33.52 6.25
CA ALA A 5 -32.10 33.78 6.48
C ALA A 5 -31.48 32.73 7.40
N VAL A 6 -32.16 32.37 8.50
CA VAL A 6 -31.67 31.29 9.42
C VAL A 6 -31.63 29.94 8.73
N MET A 7 -32.61 29.60 7.89
CA MET A 7 -32.63 28.35 7.13
C MET A 7 -31.47 28.29 6.10
N VAL A 8 -31.23 29.37 5.36
CA VAL A 8 -30.13 29.49 4.41
C VAL A 8 -28.76 29.34 5.11
N ILE A 9 -28.59 30.02 6.24
CA ILE A 9 -27.37 29.93 7.06
C ILE A 9 -27.14 28.48 7.54
N ARG A 10 -28.18 27.77 8.02
CA ARG A 10 -28.08 26.35 8.41
C ARG A 10 -27.67 25.48 7.26
N ILE A 11 -28.26 25.62 6.09
CA ILE A 11 -27.90 24.87 4.86
C ILE A 11 -26.45 25.14 4.49
N LEU A 12 -26.01 26.38 4.47
CA LEU A 12 -24.63 26.74 4.14
C LEU A 12 -23.63 26.17 5.18
N LEU A 13 -23.95 26.20 6.46
CA LEU A 13 -23.12 25.59 7.52
C LEU A 13 -23.06 24.09 7.40
N GLN A 14 -24.17 23.40 7.07
CA GLN A 14 -24.19 21.97 6.82
C GLN A 14 -23.32 21.60 5.60
N PHE A 15 -23.42 22.32 4.49
CA PHE A 15 -22.59 22.14 3.31
C PHE A 15 -21.10 22.35 3.60
N HIS A 16 -20.76 23.37 4.37
CA HIS A 16 -19.38 23.65 4.76
C HIS A 16 -18.81 22.54 5.67
N THR A 17 -19.62 22.07 6.63
CA THR A 17 -19.26 20.97 7.53
C THR A 17 -19.05 19.67 6.75
N TYR A 18 -19.97 19.33 5.83
CA TYR A 18 -19.87 18.15 4.97
C TYR A 18 -18.60 18.19 4.10
N ARG A 19 -18.30 19.32 3.45
CA ARG A 19 -17.06 19.49 2.67
C ARG A 19 -15.80 19.33 3.51
N ARG A 20 -15.80 19.80 4.75
CA ARG A 20 -14.67 19.67 5.69
C ARG A 20 -14.47 18.23 6.13
N GLN A 21 -15.55 17.50 6.43
CA GLN A 21 -15.52 16.09 6.80
C GLN A 21 -15.05 15.23 5.63
N TRP A 22 -15.60 15.45 4.43
CA TRP A 22 -15.19 14.80 3.18
C TRP A 22 -13.68 14.95 2.91
N ARG A 23 -13.18 16.18 3.02
CA ARG A 23 -11.74 16.44 2.87
C ARG A 23 -10.91 15.70 3.91
N ARG A 24 -11.31 15.71 5.18
CA ARG A 24 -10.61 15.00 6.27
C ARG A 24 -10.55 13.51 6.01
N PHE A 25 -11.66 12.90 5.60
CA PHE A 25 -11.75 11.48 5.27
C PHE A 25 -10.71 11.09 4.20
N TRP A 26 -10.66 11.78 3.07
CA TRP A 26 -9.70 11.46 2.01
C TRP A 26 -8.24 11.74 2.41
N VAL A 27 -8.00 12.78 3.19
CA VAL A 27 -6.67 13.07 3.73
C VAL A 27 -6.20 11.95 4.66
N LEU A 28 -7.08 11.41 5.52
CA LEU A 28 -6.76 10.28 6.39
C LEU A 28 -6.41 9.02 5.59
N ILE A 29 -7.22 8.68 4.58
CA ILE A 29 -6.92 7.55 3.69
C ILE A 29 -5.57 7.75 2.98
N THR A 30 -5.36 8.92 2.38
CA THR A 30 -4.13 9.22 1.64
C THR A 30 -2.88 9.18 2.53
N ARG A 31 -3.00 9.58 3.80
CA ARG A 31 -1.88 9.67 4.74
C ARG A 31 -1.61 8.35 5.44
N PHE A 32 -2.64 7.61 5.79
CA PHE A 32 -2.54 6.44 6.65
C PHE A 32 -3.02 5.13 6.00
N GLY A 33 -3.69 5.17 4.84
CA GLY A 33 -4.29 3.99 4.22
C GLY A 33 -3.30 2.87 3.87
N TYR A 34 -2.01 3.20 3.68
CA TYR A 34 -0.97 2.20 3.47
C TYR A 34 -0.63 1.40 4.75
N ILE A 35 -0.91 1.97 5.94
CA ILE A 35 -0.64 1.30 7.23
C ILE A 35 -1.43 0.00 7.33
N LEU A 36 -2.61 -0.08 6.71
CA LEU A 36 -3.41 -1.32 6.68
C LEU A 36 -2.61 -2.50 6.11
N PHE A 37 -1.85 -2.29 5.02
CA PHE A 37 -1.00 -3.33 4.44
C PHE A 37 0.12 -3.76 5.39
N VAL A 38 0.74 -2.79 6.09
CA VAL A 38 1.80 -3.06 7.07
C VAL A 38 1.25 -3.85 8.26
N LEU A 39 0.15 -3.37 8.86
CA LEU A 39 -0.48 -4.05 10.00
C LEU A 39 -0.96 -5.45 9.63
N TYR A 40 -1.61 -5.59 8.46
CA TYR A 40 -2.04 -6.90 7.97
C TYR A 40 -0.83 -7.84 7.78
N GLY A 41 0.27 -7.34 7.23
CA GLY A 41 1.51 -8.11 7.06
C GLY A 41 2.08 -8.57 8.40
N LEU A 42 2.23 -7.66 9.37
CA LEU A 42 2.74 -7.96 10.71
C LEU A 42 1.85 -8.96 11.44
N ILE A 43 0.54 -8.72 11.51
CA ILE A 43 -0.41 -9.64 12.14
C ILE A 43 -0.35 -11.02 11.46
N SER A 44 -0.30 -11.06 10.13
CA SER A 44 -0.25 -12.30 9.37
C SER A 44 1.05 -13.09 9.57
N TRP A 45 2.18 -12.42 9.83
CA TRP A 45 3.47 -13.03 10.10
C TRP A 45 3.51 -13.76 11.44
N PHE A 46 2.96 -13.11 12.49
CA PHE A 46 3.01 -13.62 13.87
C PHE A 46 1.80 -14.46 14.26
N ARG A 47 0.69 -14.42 13.50
CA ARG A 47 -0.51 -15.17 13.83
C ARG A 47 -0.24 -16.67 13.88
N PRO A 48 -0.57 -17.38 15.00
CA PRO A 48 -0.41 -18.81 15.12
C PRO A 48 -1.19 -19.56 14.02
N ARG A 49 -0.54 -20.54 13.39
CA ARG A 49 -1.11 -21.39 12.33
C ARG A 49 -0.39 -22.72 12.30
N PRO A 50 -1.03 -23.78 11.75
CA PRO A 50 -0.32 -25.04 11.42
C PRO A 50 0.92 -24.76 10.58
N ALA A 51 1.99 -25.55 10.77
CA ALA A 51 3.32 -25.28 10.22
C ALA A 51 3.32 -25.01 8.69
N GLY A 52 2.66 -25.86 7.89
CA GLY A 52 2.58 -25.68 6.44
C GLY A 52 1.91 -24.36 6.02
N MET A 53 0.79 -24.00 6.65
CA MET A 53 0.08 -22.75 6.36
C MET A 53 0.88 -21.53 6.83
N ARG A 54 1.65 -21.65 7.92
CA ARG A 54 2.52 -20.59 8.43
C ARG A 54 3.65 -20.30 7.45
N ILE A 55 4.34 -21.34 6.98
CA ILE A 55 5.42 -21.24 6.00
C ILE A 55 4.90 -20.62 4.70
N GLN A 56 3.79 -21.12 4.16
CA GLN A 56 3.18 -20.56 2.95
C GLN A 56 2.86 -19.06 3.10
N ARG A 57 2.32 -18.66 4.23
CA ARG A 57 1.98 -17.26 4.51
C ARG A 57 3.23 -16.38 4.61
N ARG A 58 4.26 -16.82 5.32
CA ARG A 58 5.53 -16.12 5.43
C ARG A 58 6.22 -15.98 4.08
N GLU A 59 6.17 -17.02 3.25
CA GLU A 59 6.66 -16.97 1.87
C GLU A 59 5.93 -15.87 1.06
N THR A 60 4.58 -15.79 1.17
CA THR A 60 3.78 -14.73 0.52
C THR A 60 4.23 -13.35 0.98
N LEU A 61 4.43 -13.14 2.27
CA LEU A 61 4.83 -11.86 2.84
C LEU A 61 6.25 -11.45 2.42
N LEU A 62 7.17 -12.40 2.26
CA LEU A 62 8.51 -12.14 1.71
C LEU A 62 8.42 -11.70 0.24
N TYR A 63 7.57 -12.34 -0.58
CA TYR A 63 7.31 -11.84 -1.95
C TYR A 63 6.78 -10.40 -1.93
N CYS A 64 5.87 -10.07 -1.02
CA CYS A 64 5.36 -8.70 -0.87
C CYS A 64 6.47 -7.72 -0.48
N LEU A 65 7.36 -8.09 0.42
CA LEU A 65 8.50 -7.27 0.82
C LEU A 65 9.43 -7.00 -0.38
N PHE A 66 9.78 -8.04 -1.15
CA PHE A 66 10.58 -7.89 -2.36
C PHE A 66 9.88 -6.99 -3.39
N ALA A 67 8.56 -7.12 -3.56
CA ALA A 67 7.80 -6.29 -4.47
C ALA A 67 7.80 -4.80 -4.05
N VAL A 68 7.63 -4.51 -2.76
CA VAL A 68 7.68 -3.14 -2.23
C VAL A 68 9.06 -2.52 -2.41
N ILE A 69 10.13 -3.28 -2.15
CA ILE A 69 11.51 -2.82 -2.36
C ILE A 69 11.73 -2.52 -3.84
N THR A 70 11.44 -3.49 -4.72
CA THR A 70 11.61 -3.36 -6.17
C THR A 70 10.79 -2.18 -6.72
N GLY A 71 9.52 -2.07 -6.33
CA GLY A 71 8.63 -1.00 -6.75
C GLY A 71 9.13 0.37 -6.27
N SER A 72 9.57 0.46 -5.02
CA SER A 72 10.08 1.73 -4.47
C SER A 72 11.38 2.17 -5.15
N VAL A 73 12.28 1.25 -5.47
CA VAL A 73 13.50 1.54 -6.24
C VAL A 73 13.13 1.97 -7.66
N LEU A 74 12.26 1.21 -8.35
CA LEU A 74 11.84 1.52 -9.71
C LEU A 74 11.14 2.89 -9.79
N SER A 75 10.26 3.21 -8.84
CA SER A 75 9.60 4.51 -8.76
C SER A 75 10.60 5.67 -8.64
N ARG A 76 11.66 5.50 -7.84
CA ARG A 76 12.70 6.51 -7.70
C ARG A 76 13.50 6.67 -8.98
N LEU A 77 13.88 5.58 -9.63
CA LEU A 77 14.63 5.61 -10.90
C LEU A 77 13.82 6.29 -12.01
N ILE A 78 12.56 5.89 -12.19
CA ILE A 78 11.67 6.53 -13.17
C ILE A 78 11.50 8.02 -12.85
N GLY A 79 11.27 8.36 -11.57
CA GLY A 79 11.11 9.73 -11.13
C GLY A 79 12.35 10.59 -11.26
N ALA A 80 13.56 10.00 -11.20
CA ALA A 80 14.82 10.71 -11.45
C ALA A 80 15.02 11.07 -12.94
N VAL A 81 14.58 10.17 -13.83
CA VAL A 81 14.64 10.39 -15.29
C VAL A 81 13.49 11.28 -15.76
N TRP A 82 12.27 10.96 -15.36
CA TRP A 82 11.09 11.71 -15.75
C TRP A 82 10.52 12.49 -14.55
N ARG A 83 10.99 13.72 -14.39
CA ARG A 83 10.60 14.63 -13.30
C ARG A 83 9.25 15.29 -13.55
N ARG A 84 8.18 14.47 -13.73
CA ARG A 84 6.83 14.98 -13.95
C ARG A 84 6.38 15.82 -12.75
N PRO A 85 5.96 17.10 -12.94
CA PRO A 85 5.47 17.92 -11.84
C PRO A 85 4.13 17.38 -11.30
N ARG A 86 3.88 17.58 -10.01
CA ARG A 86 2.62 17.15 -9.37
C ARG A 86 1.49 18.12 -9.63
N PRO A 87 0.20 17.67 -9.55
CA PRO A 87 -0.95 18.53 -9.78
C PRO A 87 -0.98 19.80 -8.93
N PHE A 88 -0.48 19.74 -7.68
CA PHE A 88 -0.46 20.90 -6.80
C PHE A 88 0.57 21.97 -7.17
N MET A 89 1.54 21.66 -8.00
CA MET A 89 2.53 22.63 -8.51
C MET A 89 1.93 23.56 -9.59
N HIS A 90 0.78 23.21 -10.16
CA HIS A 90 0.06 23.99 -11.16
C HIS A 90 -1.10 24.82 -10.54
N GLY A 91 -0.87 25.48 -9.41
CA GLY A 91 -1.79 26.46 -8.81
C GLY A 91 -2.91 25.91 -7.93
N LYS A 92 -3.09 24.60 -7.82
CA LYS A 92 -4.11 24.00 -6.93
C LYS A 92 -3.43 23.41 -5.70
N LYS A 93 -3.59 24.02 -4.53
CA LYS A 93 -3.00 23.52 -3.27
C LYS A 93 -3.38 22.05 -3.00
N ALA A 94 -2.38 21.22 -2.65
CA ALA A 94 -2.62 19.88 -2.14
C ALA A 94 -3.46 19.90 -0.86
N TRP A 95 -4.23 18.83 -0.60
CA TRP A 95 -5.02 18.76 0.63
C TRP A 95 -4.19 18.36 1.86
N CYS A 96 -3.03 17.78 1.65
CA CYS A 96 -2.06 17.44 2.71
C CYS A 96 -0.63 17.75 2.25
N ALA A 97 0.27 17.94 3.22
CA ALA A 97 1.68 18.16 2.94
C ALA A 97 2.29 16.96 2.21
N HIS A 98 3.06 17.21 1.18
CA HIS A 98 3.79 16.22 0.41
C HIS A 98 5.14 16.79 -0.03
N ARG A 99 6.14 15.90 -0.18
CA ARG A 99 7.46 16.30 -0.70
C ARG A 99 7.35 16.70 -2.17
N ASP A 100 8.19 17.65 -2.56
CA ASP A 100 8.35 18.07 -3.95
C ASP A 100 9.29 17.07 -4.67
N ASN A 101 8.69 16.00 -5.18
CA ASN A 101 9.34 14.98 -5.98
C ASN A 101 8.45 14.58 -7.16
N ALA A 102 8.99 13.82 -8.12
CA ALA A 102 8.26 13.41 -9.31
C ALA A 102 6.88 12.80 -9.00
N SER A 103 5.88 13.13 -9.84
CA SER A 103 4.53 12.62 -9.71
C SER A 103 4.39 11.18 -10.20
N PHE A 104 5.08 10.82 -11.30
CA PHE A 104 4.96 9.51 -11.94
C PHE A 104 6.13 8.58 -11.57
N PRO A 105 5.85 7.29 -11.35
CA PRO A 105 4.55 6.67 -11.07
C PRO A 105 4.11 6.89 -9.62
N SER A 106 2.82 6.64 -9.31
CA SER A 106 2.33 6.67 -7.93
C SER A 106 2.87 5.47 -7.13
N ASN A 107 3.86 5.71 -6.27
CA ASN A 107 4.51 4.65 -5.48
C ASN A 107 3.53 3.93 -4.54
N HIS A 108 2.57 4.65 -3.93
CA HIS A 108 1.55 4.03 -3.08
C HIS A 108 0.66 3.08 -3.86
N THR A 109 0.19 3.48 -5.04
CA THR A 109 -0.62 2.63 -5.91
C THR A 109 0.17 1.42 -6.39
N MET A 110 1.40 1.63 -6.87
CA MET A 110 2.25 0.57 -7.38
C MET A 110 2.51 -0.50 -6.33
N ASN A 111 2.94 -0.10 -5.13
CA ASN A 111 3.25 -1.05 -4.06
C ASN A 111 2.01 -1.76 -3.52
N SER A 112 0.88 -1.05 -3.34
CA SER A 112 -0.35 -1.67 -2.85
C SER A 112 -0.95 -2.66 -3.85
N VAL A 113 -0.93 -2.35 -5.15
CA VAL A 113 -1.36 -3.26 -6.21
C VAL A 113 -0.42 -4.47 -6.30
N ALA A 114 0.91 -4.26 -6.22
CA ALA A 114 1.87 -5.38 -6.24
C ALA A 114 1.63 -6.36 -5.09
N ILE A 115 1.43 -5.85 -3.86
CA ILE A 115 1.07 -6.69 -2.71
C ILE A 115 -0.21 -7.49 -3.00
N SER A 116 -1.27 -6.81 -3.43
CA SER A 116 -2.57 -7.44 -3.70
C SER A 116 -2.48 -8.53 -4.77
N CYS A 117 -1.75 -8.26 -5.87
CA CYS A 117 -1.54 -9.22 -6.94
C CYS A 117 -0.73 -10.46 -6.49
N ILE A 118 0.24 -10.30 -5.59
CA ILE A 118 0.97 -11.44 -5.01
C ILE A 118 0.02 -12.32 -4.19
N PHE A 119 -0.84 -11.72 -3.34
CA PHE A 119 -1.84 -12.48 -2.58
C PHE A 119 -2.81 -13.23 -3.49
N LEU A 120 -3.27 -12.60 -4.58
CA LEU A 120 -4.13 -13.23 -5.58
C LEU A 120 -3.43 -14.38 -6.30
N ALA A 121 -2.19 -14.18 -6.77
CA ALA A 121 -1.41 -15.20 -7.47
C ALA A 121 -1.14 -16.44 -6.59
N ARG A 122 -1.13 -16.26 -5.27
CA ARG A 122 -0.95 -17.36 -4.31
C ARG A 122 -2.27 -17.96 -3.81
N GLY A 123 -3.42 -17.56 -4.38
CA GLY A 123 -4.74 -18.06 -3.99
C GLY A 123 -5.19 -17.62 -2.59
N GLU A 124 -4.62 -16.54 -2.07
CA GLU A 124 -4.93 -16.05 -0.73
C GLU A 124 -6.22 -15.23 -0.71
N THR A 125 -7.14 -15.55 0.18
CA THR A 125 -8.45 -14.89 0.27
C THR A 125 -8.37 -13.38 0.53
N ALA A 126 -7.28 -12.90 1.13
CA ALA A 126 -7.03 -11.48 1.36
C ALA A 126 -6.71 -10.69 0.09
N GLY A 127 -6.35 -11.34 -1.03
CA GLY A 127 -5.90 -10.68 -2.24
C GLY A 127 -6.94 -9.70 -2.81
N MET A 128 -8.20 -10.12 -2.90
CA MET A 128 -9.27 -9.28 -3.43
C MET A 128 -9.63 -8.08 -2.51
N PRO A 129 -9.85 -8.25 -1.19
CA PRO A 129 -10.01 -7.12 -0.27
C PRO A 129 -8.86 -6.11 -0.31
N LEU A 130 -7.60 -6.60 -0.37
CA LEU A 130 -6.43 -5.73 -0.49
C LEU A 130 -6.41 -4.98 -1.82
N LEU A 131 -6.83 -5.61 -2.93
CA LEU A 131 -6.90 -4.96 -4.24
C LEU A 131 -7.98 -3.87 -4.27
N ILE A 132 -9.15 -4.11 -3.69
CA ILE A 132 -10.20 -3.09 -3.53
C ILE A 132 -9.66 -1.91 -2.71
N TRP A 133 -8.98 -2.19 -1.60
CA TRP A 133 -8.36 -1.14 -0.77
C TRP A 133 -7.26 -0.37 -1.52
N SER A 134 -6.48 -1.04 -2.38
CA SER A 134 -5.51 -0.39 -3.27
C SER A 134 -6.19 0.62 -4.20
N GLY A 135 -7.37 0.29 -4.73
CA GLY A 135 -8.19 1.20 -5.54
C GLY A 135 -8.64 2.43 -4.74
N VAL A 136 -9.14 2.23 -3.51
CA VAL A 136 -9.54 3.33 -2.61
C VAL A 136 -8.34 4.23 -2.30
N LEU A 137 -7.18 3.64 -1.99
CA LEU A 137 -5.94 4.38 -1.74
C LEU A 137 -5.50 5.16 -3.00
N ALA A 138 -5.55 4.56 -4.18
CA ALA A 138 -5.20 5.20 -5.45
C ALA A 138 -6.12 6.41 -5.75
N VAL A 139 -7.43 6.25 -5.60
CA VAL A 139 -8.42 7.33 -5.77
C VAL A 139 -8.15 8.47 -4.78
N SER A 140 -7.82 8.15 -3.53
CA SER A 140 -7.50 9.18 -2.53
C SER A 140 -6.33 10.07 -2.94
N ARG A 141 -5.33 9.51 -3.65
CA ARG A 141 -4.15 10.27 -4.14
C ARG A 141 -4.54 11.33 -5.19
N VAL A 142 -5.51 11.00 -6.05
CA VAL A 142 -6.02 11.93 -7.06
C VAL A 142 -6.89 13.01 -6.40
N ILE A 143 -7.83 12.62 -5.53
CA ILE A 143 -8.72 13.55 -4.83
C ILE A 143 -7.91 14.56 -4.01
N CYS A 144 -6.86 14.11 -3.32
CA CYS A 144 -5.96 14.97 -2.54
C CYS A 144 -4.97 15.79 -3.41
N ARG A 145 -5.05 15.68 -4.74
CA ARG A 145 -4.22 16.42 -5.72
C ARG A 145 -2.73 16.12 -5.63
N LEU A 146 -2.37 14.92 -5.23
CA LEU A 146 -0.98 14.46 -5.14
C LEU A 146 -0.50 13.81 -6.43
N HIS A 147 -1.40 13.18 -7.19
CA HIS A 147 -1.13 12.46 -8.42
C HIS A 147 -2.20 12.70 -9.48
N TYR A 148 -1.84 12.58 -10.74
CA TYR A 148 -2.77 12.50 -11.85
C TYR A 148 -3.38 11.09 -11.96
N VAL A 149 -4.50 10.96 -12.64
CA VAL A 149 -5.11 9.65 -12.95
C VAL A 149 -4.11 8.75 -13.68
N SER A 150 -3.34 9.29 -14.63
CA SER A 150 -2.32 8.53 -15.36
C SER A 150 -1.19 8.01 -14.47
N ASP A 151 -0.85 8.69 -13.35
CA ASP A 151 0.17 8.22 -12.41
C ASP A 151 -0.29 6.99 -11.64
N ILE A 152 -1.58 6.94 -11.29
CA ILE A 152 -2.16 5.79 -10.59
C ILE A 152 -2.39 4.61 -11.55
N ILE A 153 -2.79 4.87 -12.80
CA ILE A 153 -2.92 3.82 -13.81
C ILE A 153 -1.54 3.21 -14.12
N GLY A 154 -0.53 4.05 -14.40
CA GLY A 154 0.84 3.59 -14.63
C GLY A 154 1.42 2.87 -13.41
N GLY A 155 1.16 3.37 -12.19
CA GLY A 155 1.54 2.71 -10.95
C GLY A 155 0.90 1.33 -10.80
N ALA A 156 -0.39 1.19 -11.12
CA ALA A 156 -1.11 -0.08 -11.06
C ALA A 156 -0.53 -1.11 -12.05
N PHE A 157 -0.29 -0.73 -13.29
CA PHE A 157 0.34 -1.61 -14.30
C PHE A 157 1.74 -2.05 -13.89
N LEU A 158 2.57 -1.12 -13.42
CA LEU A 158 3.92 -1.44 -12.93
C LEU A 158 3.87 -2.36 -11.70
N GLY A 159 2.95 -2.13 -10.77
CA GLY A 159 2.77 -2.98 -9.61
C GLY A 159 2.35 -4.41 -9.97
N ALA A 160 1.40 -4.56 -10.89
CA ALA A 160 0.99 -5.86 -11.42
C ALA A 160 2.14 -6.56 -12.16
N GLY A 161 2.90 -5.83 -12.98
CA GLY A 161 4.07 -6.35 -13.68
C GLY A 161 5.17 -6.82 -12.73
N ILE A 162 5.49 -6.04 -11.69
CA ILE A 162 6.47 -6.42 -10.65
C ILE A 162 6.03 -7.72 -9.97
N SER A 163 4.78 -7.83 -9.55
CA SER A 163 4.28 -9.04 -8.89
C SER A 163 4.36 -10.25 -9.81
N HIS A 164 3.99 -10.11 -11.08
CA HIS A 164 4.09 -11.17 -12.08
C HIS A 164 5.53 -11.66 -12.26
N VAL A 165 6.46 -10.73 -12.49
CA VAL A 165 7.88 -11.05 -12.69
C VAL A 165 8.48 -11.74 -11.46
N LEU A 166 8.23 -11.20 -10.25
CA LEU A 166 8.78 -11.76 -9.02
C LEU A 166 8.21 -13.16 -8.73
N TYR A 167 6.90 -13.35 -8.91
CA TYR A 167 6.23 -14.61 -8.64
C TYR A 167 6.72 -15.75 -9.55
N HIS A 168 6.99 -15.46 -10.84
CA HIS A 168 7.45 -16.45 -11.81
C HIS A 168 8.98 -16.64 -11.84
N ASN A 169 9.73 -15.76 -11.14
CA ASN A 169 11.19 -15.82 -11.14
C ASN A 169 11.72 -16.94 -10.23
N LYS A 170 12.30 -17.98 -10.83
CA LYS A 170 12.85 -19.15 -10.11
C LYS A 170 13.99 -18.77 -9.14
N LYS A 171 14.81 -17.76 -9.47
CA LYS A 171 15.92 -17.31 -8.60
C LYS A 171 15.37 -16.62 -7.34
N ILE A 172 14.38 -15.73 -7.50
CA ILE A 172 13.71 -15.07 -6.37
C ILE A 172 13.05 -16.10 -5.47
N LYS A 173 12.36 -17.08 -6.03
CA LYS A 173 11.76 -18.19 -5.27
C LYS A 173 12.80 -18.95 -4.43
N LYS A 174 13.97 -19.21 -4.99
CA LYS A 174 15.08 -19.87 -4.28
C LYS A 174 15.59 -19.03 -3.11
N ILE A 175 15.79 -17.72 -3.35
CA ILE A 175 16.24 -16.76 -2.32
C ILE A 175 15.22 -16.70 -1.17
N ILE A 176 13.94 -16.53 -1.49
CA ILE A 176 12.87 -16.44 -0.48
C ILE A 176 12.80 -17.69 0.38
N ARG A 177 12.88 -18.89 -0.24
CA ARG A 177 12.91 -20.15 0.50
C ARG A 177 14.12 -20.26 1.40
N TYR A 178 15.31 -19.96 0.89
CA TYR A 178 16.53 -19.96 1.69
C TYR A 178 16.43 -19.03 2.92
N LEU A 179 15.93 -17.82 2.73
CA LEU A 179 15.73 -16.86 3.84
C LEU A 179 14.74 -17.39 4.87
N LEU A 180 13.67 -18.03 4.39
CA LEU A 180 12.63 -18.56 5.27
C LEU A 180 13.13 -19.78 6.06
N ASP A 181 13.85 -20.70 5.42
CA ASP A 181 14.44 -21.88 6.06
C ASP A 181 15.41 -21.46 7.16
N ARG A 182 16.29 -20.49 6.88
CA ARG A 182 17.22 -19.93 7.87
C ARG A 182 16.51 -19.25 9.05
N TYR A 183 15.42 -18.57 8.78
CA TYR A 183 14.60 -17.94 9.82
C TYR A 183 13.92 -18.99 10.71
N GLU A 184 13.32 -20.04 10.13
CA GLU A 184 12.66 -21.10 10.89
C GLU A 184 13.68 -21.91 11.73
N GLU A 185 14.85 -22.26 11.17
CA GLU A 185 15.94 -22.91 11.91
C GLU A 185 16.35 -22.12 13.17
N ARG A 186 16.58 -20.80 13.02
CA ARG A 186 16.97 -19.95 14.16
C ARG A 186 15.91 -19.86 15.24
N ILE A 187 14.65 -19.80 14.84
CA ILE A 187 13.54 -19.80 15.80
C ILE A 187 13.47 -21.11 16.57
N GLN A 188 13.63 -22.26 15.88
CA GLN A 188 13.60 -23.56 16.53
C GLN A 188 14.74 -23.71 17.54
N VAL A 189 15.96 -23.29 17.21
CA VAL A 189 17.11 -23.29 18.13
C VAL A 189 16.81 -22.43 19.34
N PHE A 190 16.32 -21.19 19.17
CA PHE A 190 16.02 -20.29 20.26
C PHE A 190 15.00 -20.86 21.25
N PHE A 191 13.94 -21.52 20.77
CA PHE A 191 12.94 -22.13 21.64
C PHE A 191 13.42 -23.42 22.31
N LYS A 192 14.34 -24.18 21.68
CA LYS A 192 14.94 -25.36 22.27
C LYS A 192 15.85 -24.98 23.46
N ASP A 193 16.73 -24.01 23.24
CA ASP A 193 17.62 -23.51 24.31
C ASP A 193 16.83 -22.95 25.48
N SER A 194 15.70 -22.28 25.26
CA SER A 194 14.85 -21.73 26.31
C SER A 194 14.07 -22.79 27.10
N SER A 195 13.90 -24.02 26.56
CA SER A 195 13.27 -25.15 27.27
C SER A 195 14.26 -25.91 28.17
N ASP A 196 15.55 -25.89 27.86
CA ASP A 196 16.58 -26.58 28.63
C ASP A 196 17.01 -25.81 29.90
N TYR A 197 16.54 -24.57 30.08
CA TYR A 197 16.75 -23.74 31.29
C TYR A 197 15.55 -23.73 32.26
N ARG A 198 14.53 -24.55 32.05
CA ARG A 198 13.40 -24.74 32.99
C ARG A 198 13.38 -26.13 33.57
#